data_d17c021a443621c4a16d9052edd0c8d9
#
_entry.id   d17c021a443621c4a16d9052edd0c8d9
#
_cell.length_a   1.000
_cell.length_b   1.000
_cell.length_c   1.000
_cell.angle_alpha   90.00
_cell.angle_beta   90.00
_cell.angle_gamma   90.00
#
_symmetry.space_group_name_H-M   'P 1'
#
loop_
_entity.id
_entity.type
_entity.pdbx_description
1 polymer ?
#
loop_
_entity_poly.entity_id
_entity_poly.type
_entity_poly.pdbx_seq_one_letter_code
_entity_poly.pdbx_strand_id
1 'polypeptide(L)'
;FLGTQMYLSANIVLQNANFKIDDFDVINIQQIDPVTIAVLEDSPYQTLDDLIQDIKKNPGKVKWGTIYGGPLQLAGEILNDKLGLQVKTVSYDSGSAMRTALLGKHVDFIFGNANGDQAIKGKARVLAVAAGQRHPIWPDSPTFNEALKKYNETLPDIGSSRFIAVHKSLKDKYPDRYQKLADTYKKAYESPEYQAFRKQTGEDTVSGYYGPARSQKMNLAIHELMVLYKDKLKR
;
A
#
# COMPACT_ATOMS: atom_id res chain seq x y z
N PHE A 1 -13.89 -15.21 -2.11
CA PHE A 1 -12.52 -15.00 -1.67
C PHE A 1 -12.35 -13.57 -1.17
N LEU A 2 -11.86 -13.42 0.04
CA LEU A 2 -11.44 -12.14 0.62
C LEU A 2 -9.93 -12.19 0.79
N GLY A 3 -9.24 -11.14 0.39
CA GLY A 3 -7.78 -11.14 0.46
C GLY A 3 -7.16 -9.75 0.36
N THR A 4 -5.84 -9.72 0.45
CA THR A 4 -5.04 -8.54 0.19
C THR A 4 -4.49 -8.63 -1.23
N GLN A 5 -4.81 -7.66 -2.06
CA GLN A 5 -4.53 -7.63 -3.49
C GLN A 5 -3.05 -7.85 -3.82
N MET A 6 -2.17 -7.14 -3.15
CA MET A 6 -0.73 -7.22 -3.42
C MET A 6 -0.17 -8.62 -3.14
N TYR A 7 -0.62 -9.29 -2.07
CA TYR A 7 -0.15 -10.64 -1.77
C TYR A 7 -0.70 -11.68 -2.75
N LEU A 8 -1.88 -11.48 -3.36
CA LEU A 8 -2.33 -12.31 -4.48
C LEU A 8 -1.31 -12.22 -5.63
N SER A 9 -0.93 -11.01 -6.02
CA SER A 9 0.07 -10.78 -7.07
C SER A 9 1.45 -11.31 -6.68
N ALA A 10 1.89 -11.13 -5.43
CA ALA A 10 3.17 -11.65 -4.93
C ALA A 10 3.24 -13.18 -4.99
N ASN A 11 2.17 -13.87 -4.63
CA ASN A 11 2.11 -15.33 -4.75
C ASN A 11 2.29 -15.80 -6.20
N ILE A 12 1.69 -15.09 -7.16
CA ILE A 12 1.83 -15.41 -8.58
C ILE A 12 3.24 -15.11 -9.08
N VAL A 13 3.75 -13.89 -8.80
CA VAL A 13 4.97 -13.34 -9.41
C VAL A 13 6.25 -13.84 -8.73
N LEU A 14 6.22 -13.98 -7.39
CA LEU A 14 7.40 -14.29 -6.58
C LEU A 14 7.45 -15.72 -6.07
N GLN A 15 6.29 -16.39 -5.92
CA GLN A 15 6.18 -17.72 -5.32
C GLN A 15 5.73 -18.80 -6.31
N ASN A 16 5.58 -18.47 -7.59
CA ASN A 16 5.17 -19.40 -8.65
C ASN A 16 3.86 -20.15 -8.31
N ALA A 17 2.85 -19.44 -7.78
CA ALA A 17 1.54 -20.03 -7.51
C ALA A 17 0.94 -20.66 -8.79
N ASN A 18 0.19 -21.73 -8.62
CA ASN A 18 -0.43 -22.50 -9.70
C ASN A 18 -1.71 -21.87 -10.27
N PHE A 19 -1.95 -20.59 -10.03
CA PHE A 19 -3.06 -19.80 -10.55
C PHE A 19 -2.54 -18.48 -11.14
N LYS A 20 -3.36 -17.82 -11.96
CA LYS A 20 -3.05 -16.59 -12.66
C LYS A 20 -3.94 -15.45 -12.18
N ILE A 21 -3.52 -14.21 -12.42
CA ILE A 21 -4.32 -13.04 -12.06
C ILE A 21 -5.68 -13.02 -12.77
N ASP A 22 -5.73 -13.53 -14.01
CA ASP A 22 -6.95 -13.62 -14.81
C ASP A 22 -7.93 -14.71 -14.37
N ASP A 23 -7.55 -15.56 -13.41
CA ASP A 23 -8.47 -16.53 -12.81
C ASP A 23 -9.47 -15.89 -11.83
N PHE A 24 -9.30 -14.59 -11.54
CA PHE A 24 -10.10 -13.86 -10.56
C PHE A 24 -10.86 -12.69 -11.17
N ASP A 25 -12.16 -12.63 -10.89
CA ASP A 25 -12.99 -11.44 -11.10
C ASP A 25 -13.17 -10.70 -9.77
N VAL A 26 -12.68 -9.47 -9.71
CA VAL A 26 -12.77 -8.63 -8.50
C VAL A 26 -14.13 -7.95 -8.45
N ILE A 27 -14.88 -8.18 -7.38
CA ILE A 27 -16.19 -7.54 -7.14
C ILE A 27 -15.99 -6.12 -6.62
N ASN A 28 -15.10 -5.95 -5.64
CA ASN A 28 -14.76 -4.62 -5.12
C ASN A 28 -13.41 -4.65 -4.39
N ILE A 29 -12.66 -3.56 -4.54
CA ILE A 29 -11.58 -3.21 -3.60
C ILE A 29 -12.23 -2.41 -2.49
N GLN A 30 -12.35 -3.00 -1.31
CA GLN A 30 -13.08 -2.42 -0.19
C GLN A 30 -12.26 -1.40 0.59
N GLN A 31 -10.96 -1.63 0.69
CA GLN A 31 -10.06 -0.80 1.48
C GLN A 31 -8.76 -0.57 0.72
N ILE A 32 -8.26 0.65 0.79
CA ILE A 32 -6.91 1.01 0.36
C ILE A 32 -6.29 1.83 1.49
N ASP A 33 -5.35 1.25 2.21
CA ASP A 33 -4.56 1.95 3.23
C ASP A 33 -3.26 2.44 2.58
N PRO A 34 -3.13 3.73 2.25
CA PRO A 34 -2.01 4.23 1.45
C PRO A 34 -0.67 4.00 2.15
N VAL A 35 0.36 3.74 1.35
CA VAL A 35 1.73 3.65 1.85
C VAL A 35 2.19 5.03 2.35
N THR A 36 2.86 5.02 3.47
CA THR A 36 3.54 6.17 4.07
C THR A 36 5.04 5.96 4.10
N ILE A 37 5.80 7.02 4.25
CA ILE A 37 7.18 6.97 4.70
C ILE A 37 7.25 7.68 6.04
N ALA A 38 7.73 6.99 7.08
CA ALA A 38 7.73 7.50 8.45
C ALA A 38 9.12 7.39 9.09
N VAL A 39 9.44 8.40 9.88
CA VAL A 39 10.66 8.52 10.70
C VAL A 39 10.29 8.82 12.15
N LEU A 40 11.21 8.67 13.08
CA LEU A 40 10.99 9.13 14.45
C LEU A 40 10.81 10.65 14.52
N GLU A 41 10.07 11.11 15.52
CA GLU A 41 9.86 12.56 15.73
C GLU A 41 11.16 13.31 16.01
N ASP A 42 12.12 12.67 16.71
CA ASP A 42 13.47 13.20 16.99
C ASP A 42 14.50 12.93 15.87
N SER A 43 14.05 12.38 14.73
CA SER A 43 14.89 12.17 13.54
C SER A 43 15.37 13.52 12.96
N PRO A 44 16.58 13.55 12.37
CA PRO A 44 17.05 14.73 11.65
C PRO A 44 16.24 15.02 10.38
N TYR A 45 15.48 14.06 9.87
CA TYR A 45 14.69 14.19 8.64
C TYR A 45 13.35 14.87 8.93
N GLN A 46 13.21 16.13 8.53
CA GLN A 46 11.98 16.91 8.68
C GLN A 46 11.08 16.76 7.44
N THR A 47 11.69 16.49 6.31
CA THR A 47 11.02 16.32 5.00
C THR A 47 11.51 15.05 4.31
N LEU A 48 10.77 14.60 3.28
CA LEU A 48 11.21 13.50 2.43
C LEU A 48 12.53 13.86 1.70
N ASP A 49 12.72 15.13 1.39
CA ASP A 49 13.95 15.61 0.79
C ASP A 49 15.18 15.42 1.67
N ASP A 50 15.09 15.73 2.96
CA ASP A 50 16.21 15.54 3.90
C ASP A 50 16.66 14.09 3.91
N LEU A 51 15.69 13.16 3.96
CA LEU A 51 15.96 11.72 3.90
C LEU A 51 16.62 11.31 2.57
N ILE A 52 16.10 11.78 1.43
CA ILE A 52 16.65 11.48 0.10
C ILE A 52 18.08 12.00 -0.01
N GLN A 53 18.35 13.22 0.44
CA GLN A 53 19.70 13.82 0.38
C GLN A 53 20.70 13.04 1.26
N ASP A 54 20.29 12.61 2.44
CA ASP A 54 21.16 11.81 3.29
C ASP A 54 21.45 10.41 2.70
N ILE A 55 20.44 9.74 2.14
CA ILE A 55 20.66 8.47 1.43
C ILE A 55 21.65 8.64 0.27
N LYS A 56 21.53 9.71 -0.52
CA LYS A 56 22.46 10.01 -1.65
C LYS A 56 23.88 10.30 -1.16
N LYS A 57 24.02 10.98 -0.04
CA LYS A 57 25.31 11.29 0.58
C LYS A 57 25.95 10.07 1.23
N ASN A 58 25.15 9.16 1.76
CA ASN A 58 25.58 7.99 2.52
C ASN A 58 25.00 6.68 1.93
N PRO A 59 25.36 6.31 0.68
CA PRO A 59 24.77 5.15 0.01
C PRO A 59 24.97 3.87 0.80
N GLY A 60 23.90 3.08 0.96
CA GLY A 60 23.91 1.81 1.67
C GLY A 60 24.01 1.88 3.20
N LYS A 61 24.03 3.08 3.81
CA LYS A 61 24.14 3.25 5.26
C LYS A 61 22.80 3.45 5.95
N VAL A 62 21.89 4.20 5.33
CA VAL A 62 20.56 4.49 5.88
C VAL A 62 19.71 3.22 5.82
N LYS A 63 19.14 2.83 6.97
CA LYS A 63 18.40 1.59 7.14
C LYS A 63 16.90 1.81 6.91
N TRP A 64 16.33 1.02 6.03
CA TRP A 64 14.93 1.02 5.71
C TRP A 64 14.21 -0.22 6.24
N GLY A 65 13.19 -0.04 7.09
CA GLY A 65 12.31 -1.12 7.54
C GLY A 65 11.13 -1.34 6.58
N THR A 66 10.89 -2.59 6.17
CA THR A 66 9.80 -2.97 5.26
C THR A 66 9.23 -4.35 5.56
N ILE A 67 8.15 -4.73 4.86
CA ILE A 67 7.61 -6.09 4.84
C ILE A 67 7.83 -6.67 3.45
N TYR A 68 8.42 -7.86 3.40
CA TYR A 68 8.77 -8.53 2.15
C TYR A 68 7.55 -8.85 1.28
N GLY A 69 7.70 -8.66 -0.05
CA GLY A 69 6.69 -9.04 -1.06
C GLY A 69 5.38 -8.23 -1.03
N GLY A 70 5.32 -7.18 -0.19
CA GLY A 70 4.12 -6.37 -0.01
C GLY A 70 4.19 -4.98 -0.64
N PRO A 71 3.11 -4.19 -0.47
CA PRO A 71 3.01 -2.83 -1.03
C PRO A 71 4.10 -1.90 -0.51
N LEU A 72 4.56 -2.11 0.73
CA LEU A 72 5.57 -1.28 1.37
C LEU A 72 6.91 -1.44 0.68
N GLN A 73 7.32 -2.69 0.39
CA GLN A 73 8.54 -2.96 -0.35
C GLN A 73 8.43 -2.43 -1.79
N LEU A 74 7.31 -2.70 -2.48
CA LEU A 74 7.14 -2.25 -3.85
C LEU A 74 7.26 -0.71 -3.96
N ALA A 75 6.60 0.04 -3.08
CA ALA A 75 6.69 1.50 -3.07
C ALA A 75 8.13 2.00 -2.85
N GLY A 76 8.85 1.37 -1.92
CA GLY A 76 10.25 1.70 -1.64
C GLY A 76 11.17 1.37 -2.81
N GLU A 77 11.01 0.21 -3.45
CA GLU A 77 11.83 -0.15 -4.61
C GLU A 77 11.55 0.74 -5.82
N ILE A 78 10.31 1.19 -6.03
CA ILE A 78 9.99 2.18 -7.06
C ILE A 78 10.69 3.51 -6.76
N LEU A 79 10.66 3.98 -5.51
CA LEU A 79 11.32 5.21 -5.11
C LEU A 79 12.84 5.12 -5.26
N ASN A 80 13.44 4.01 -4.80
CA ASN A 80 14.86 3.73 -4.92
C ASN A 80 15.33 3.73 -6.38
N ASP A 81 14.55 3.08 -7.25
CA ASP A 81 14.84 2.99 -8.68
C ASP A 81 14.81 4.36 -9.36
N LYS A 82 13.73 5.10 -9.16
CA LYS A 82 13.52 6.42 -9.77
C LYS A 82 14.56 7.47 -9.37
N LEU A 83 15.05 7.41 -8.15
CA LEU A 83 15.97 8.39 -7.60
C LEU A 83 17.42 7.89 -7.48
N GLY A 84 17.69 6.65 -7.87
CA GLY A 84 19.01 6.01 -7.76
C GLY A 84 19.46 5.85 -6.30
N LEU A 85 18.53 5.55 -5.38
CA LEU A 85 18.84 5.47 -3.95
C LEU A 85 19.40 4.09 -3.60
N GLN A 86 20.37 4.07 -2.69
CA GLN A 86 20.95 2.86 -2.13
C GLN A 86 20.74 2.83 -0.62
N VAL A 87 19.83 1.99 -0.17
CA VAL A 87 19.45 1.86 1.24
C VAL A 87 19.80 0.46 1.77
N LYS A 88 19.95 0.33 3.08
CA LYS A 88 20.08 -0.97 3.74
C LYS A 88 18.69 -1.47 4.14
N THR A 89 18.12 -2.38 3.36
CA THR A 89 16.79 -2.95 3.62
C THR A 89 16.81 -3.93 4.78
N VAL A 90 15.85 -3.78 5.70
CA VAL A 90 15.60 -4.69 6.82
C VAL A 90 14.15 -5.14 6.77
N SER A 91 13.91 -6.43 6.55
CA SER A 91 12.56 -6.99 6.42
C SER A 91 12.02 -7.47 7.76
N TYR A 92 10.74 -7.24 7.99
CA TYR A 92 9.97 -7.66 9.16
C TYR A 92 8.76 -8.48 8.75
N ASP A 93 8.27 -9.34 9.65
CA ASP A 93 7.13 -10.23 9.38
C ASP A 93 5.77 -9.52 9.56
N SER A 94 5.76 -8.35 10.19
CA SER A 94 4.52 -7.58 10.41
C SER A 94 4.76 -6.08 10.52
N GLY A 95 3.70 -5.29 10.27
CA GLY A 95 3.73 -3.85 10.47
C GLY A 95 3.99 -3.46 11.93
N SER A 96 3.51 -4.23 12.89
CA SER A 96 3.77 -3.97 14.32
C SER A 96 5.25 -4.15 14.66
N ALA A 97 5.87 -5.25 14.23
CA ALA A 97 7.31 -5.49 14.43
C ALA A 97 8.16 -4.38 13.77
N MET A 98 7.81 -3.99 12.54
CA MET A 98 8.48 -2.92 11.82
C MET A 98 8.38 -1.57 12.55
N ARG A 99 7.19 -1.18 13.06
CA ARG A 99 6.99 0.05 13.84
C ARG A 99 7.75 0.00 15.16
N THR A 100 7.76 -1.14 15.83
CA THR A 100 8.56 -1.35 17.05
C THR A 100 10.05 -1.16 16.76
N ALA A 101 10.54 -1.66 15.64
CA ALA A 101 11.92 -1.49 15.22
C ALA A 101 12.27 -0.01 14.94
N LEU A 102 11.36 0.75 14.34
CA LEU A 102 11.52 2.20 14.18
C LEU A 102 11.60 2.89 15.55
N LEU A 103 10.66 2.60 16.44
CA LEU A 103 10.65 3.18 17.81
C LEU A 103 11.90 2.82 18.61
N GLY A 104 12.47 1.64 18.38
CA GLY A 104 13.71 1.15 18.98
C GLY A 104 14.99 1.63 18.26
N LYS A 105 14.90 2.48 17.24
CA LYS A 105 16.04 2.99 16.44
C LYS A 105 16.86 1.88 15.76
N HIS A 106 16.23 0.73 15.46
CA HIS A 106 16.87 -0.35 14.70
C HIS A 106 16.91 -0.05 13.19
N VAL A 107 15.99 0.78 12.72
CA VAL A 107 15.93 1.34 11.37
C VAL A 107 15.74 2.84 11.44
N ASP A 108 16.18 3.57 10.41
CA ASP A 108 16.13 5.02 10.36
C ASP A 108 14.78 5.52 9.84
N PHE A 109 14.16 4.75 8.95
CA PHE A 109 12.82 5.01 8.44
C PHE A 109 12.08 3.71 8.09
N ILE A 110 10.77 3.82 7.91
CA ILE A 110 9.92 2.73 7.45
C ILE A 110 9.05 3.18 6.29
N PHE A 111 8.74 2.24 5.39
CA PHE A 111 7.52 2.35 4.61
C PHE A 111 6.40 1.69 5.39
N GLY A 112 5.43 2.48 5.84
CA GLY A 112 4.28 2.05 6.62
C GLY A 112 2.96 2.21 5.85
N ASN A 113 1.87 2.31 6.59
CA ASN A 113 0.52 2.54 6.06
C ASN A 113 -0.17 3.64 6.86
N ALA A 114 -0.92 4.51 6.22
CA ALA A 114 -1.52 5.68 6.84
C ALA A 114 -2.37 5.37 8.09
N ASN A 115 -3.22 4.36 8.00
CA ASN A 115 -4.04 3.91 9.13
C ASN A 115 -3.19 3.15 10.17
N GLY A 116 -2.32 2.24 9.70
CA GLY A 116 -1.45 1.47 10.58
C GLY A 116 -0.51 2.32 11.42
N ASP A 117 0.02 3.39 10.86
CA ASP A 117 1.00 4.26 11.52
C ASP A 117 0.38 5.20 12.57
N GLN A 118 -0.95 5.24 12.69
CA GLN A 118 -1.61 5.89 13.83
C GLN A 118 -1.13 5.31 15.17
N ALA A 119 -0.74 4.03 15.20
CA ALA A 119 -0.20 3.37 16.40
C ALA A 119 1.09 4.03 16.95
N ILE A 120 1.79 4.78 16.12
CA ILE A 120 3.03 5.49 16.49
C ILE A 120 2.91 7.01 16.36
N LYS A 121 1.67 7.52 16.16
CA LYS A 121 1.41 8.97 16.10
C LYS A 121 1.88 9.68 17.36
N GLY A 122 2.54 10.83 17.20
CA GLY A 122 3.17 11.57 18.30
C GLY A 122 4.55 11.06 18.73
N LYS A 123 5.01 9.92 18.18
CA LYS A 123 6.39 9.43 18.33
C LYS A 123 7.12 9.36 17.00
N ALA A 124 6.37 9.39 15.92
CA ALA A 124 6.88 9.35 14.55
C ALA A 124 6.18 10.39 13.69
N ARG A 125 6.91 10.88 12.70
CA ARG A 125 6.47 11.83 11.67
C ARG A 125 6.33 11.10 10.36
N VAL A 126 5.24 11.36 9.62
CA VAL A 126 5.05 10.89 8.25
C VAL A 126 5.56 11.95 7.29
N LEU A 127 6.55 11.61 6.48
CA LEU A 127 7.21 12.51 5.53
C LEU A 127 6.47 12.62 4.20
N ALA A 128 5.75 11.58 3.81
CA ALA A 128 4.89 11.56 2.62
C ALA A 128 3.89 10.40 2.65
N VAL A 129 2.79 10.55 1.88
CA VAL A 129 1.73 9.54 1.72
C VAL A 129 1.52 9.24 0.24
N ALA A 130 1.39 7.96 -0.14
CA ALA A 130 1.16 7.50 -1.52
C ALA A 130 -0.33 7.60 -1.89
N ALA A 131 -0.84 8.81 -2.01
CA ALA A 131 -2.22 9.09 -2.34
C ALA A 131 -2.31 10.30 -3.30
N GLY A 132 -3.39 10.36 -4.09
CA GLY A 132 -3.62 11.46 -5.03
C GLY A 132 -3.89 12.81 -4.38
N GLN A 133 -4.21 12.82 -3.08
CA GLN A 133 -4.40 14.02 -2.26
C GLN A 133 -3.93 13.76 -0.83
N ARG A 134 -3.72 14.82 -0.05
CA ARG A 134 -3.31 14.70 1.36
C ARG A 134 -4.32 13.90 2.16
N HIS A 135 -3.80 12.99 2.98
CA HIS A 135 -4.61 12.01 3.68
C HIS A 135 -5.20 12.60 4.97
N PRO A 136 -6.52 12.38 5.27
CA PRO A 136 -7.16 12.98 6.45
C PRO A 136 -6.51 12.63 7.79
N ILE A 137 -5.91 11.43 7.91
CA ILE A 137 -5.19 11.02 9.13
C ILE A 137 -3.87 11.79 9.30
N TRP A 138 -3.26 12.21 8.19
CA TRP A 138 -1.96 12.89 8.14
C TRP A 138 -2.05 14.17 7.28
N PRO A 139 -2.88 15.17 7.68
CA PRO A 139 -3.18 16.34 6.86
C PRO A 139 -1.96 17.24 6.59
N ASP A 140 -1.00 17.24 7.52
CA ASP A 140 0.22 18.03 7.40
C ASP A 140 1.28 17.36 6.50
N SER A 141 1.15 16.05 6.26
CA SER A 141 2.07 15.31 5.40
C SER A 141 1.73 15.50 3.93
N PRO A 142 2.70 15.86 3.08
CA PRO A 142 2.48 15.97 1.64
C PRO A 142 2.19 14.59 1.02
N THR A 143 1.61 14.58 -0.17
CA THR A 143 1.64 13.39 -1.01
C THR A 143 3.07 13.14 -1.51
N PHE A 144 3.37 11.89 -1.92
CA PHE A 144 4.66 11.64 -2.57
C PHE A 144 4.87 12.52 -3.80
N ASN A 145 3.81 12.75 -4.59
CA ASN A 145 3.90 13.55 -5.80
C ASN A 145 4.15 15.04 -5.51
N GLU A 146 3.62 15.58 -4.40
CA GLU A 146 4.00 16.92 -3.92
C GLU A 146 5.49 16.96 -3.50
N ALA A 147 5.93 15.97 -2.71
CA ALA A 147 7.29 15.92 -2.17
C ALA A 147 8.36 15.64 -3.25
N LEU A 148 8.00 14.88 -4.30
CA LEU A 148 8.91 14.49 -5.37
C LEU A 148 8.94 15.48 -6.55
N LYS A 149 8.14 16.55 -6.53
CA LYS A 149 8.04 17.52 -7.62
C LYS A 149 9.40 18.09 -8.03
N LYS A 150 10.27 18.39 -7.07
CA LYS A 150 11.61 18.92 -7.35
C LYS A 150 12.55 17.95 -8.07
N TYR A 151 12.27 16.65 -8.01
CA TYR A 151 12.99 15.60 -8.70
C TYR A 151 12.39 15.29 -10.09
N ASN A 152 11.26 15.94 -10.45
CA ASN A 152 10.47 15.63 -11.64
C ASN A 152 10.06 14.16 -11.70
N GLU A 153 9.76 13.57 -10.52
CA GLU A 153 9.36 12.18 -10.37
C GLU A 153 7.99 12.06 -9.71
N THR A 154 7.34 10.92 -9.95
CA THR A 154 6.06 10.59 -9.35
C THR A 154 6.07 9.16 -8.82
N LEU A 155 5.28 8.91 -7.79
CA LEU A 155 4.99 7.58 -7.27
C LEU A 155 3.51 7.27 -7.54
N PRO A 156 3.17 6.07 -8.04
CA PRO A 156 1.76 5.69 -8.17
C PRO A 156 1.08 5.59 -6.80
N ASP A 157 -0.24 5.76 -6.77
CA ASP A 157 -1.03 5.51 -5.56
C ASP A 157 -0.94 4.02 -5.21
N ILE A 158 -0.18 3.71 -4.17
CA ILE A 158 0.06 2.36 -3.68
C ILE A 158 -0.40 2.25 -2.24
N GLY A 159 -1.10 1.17 -1.92
CA GLY A 159 -1.56 0.91 -0.55
C GLY A 159 -1.80 -0.57 -0.29
N SER A 160 -1.98 -0.90 0.98
CA SER A 160 -2.50 -2.20 1.38
C SER A 160 -3.98 -2.24 1.04
N SER A 161 -4.33 -2.95 -0.03
CA SER A 161 -5.69 -3.04 -0.54
C SER A 161 -6.33 -4.36 -0.14
N ARG A 162 -7.53 -4.28 0.45
CA ARG A 162 -8.38 -5.46 0.69
C ARG A 162 -9.46 -5.53 -0.36
N PHE A 163 -9.73 -6.72 -0.86
CA PHE A 163 -10.68 -6.92 -1.93
C PHE A 163 -11.53 -8.16 -1.71
N ILE A 164 -12.70 -8.17 -2.36
CA ILE A 164 -13.53 -9.35 -2.56
C ILE A 164 -13.47 -9.73 -4.04
N ALA A 165 -13.20 -11.01 -4.29
CA ALA A 165 -13.16 -11.58 -5.63
C ALA A 165 -13.78 -12.97 -5.68
N VAL A 166 -14.11 -13.40 -6.87
CA VAL A 166 -14.56 -14.76 -7.17
C VAL A 166 -13.66 -15.36 -8.24
N HIS A 167 -13.68 -16.67 -8.38
CA HIS A 167 -13.05 -17.31 -9.51
C HIS A 167 -13.83 -16.96 -10.79
N LYS A 168 -13.12 -16.66 -11.88
CA LYS A 168 -13.71 -16.26 -13.16
C LYS A 168 -14.81 -17.20 -13.66
N SER A 169 -14.64 -18.51 -13.46
CA SER A 169 -15.64 -19.51 -13.83
C SER A 169 -17.02 -19.30 -13.19
N LEU A 170 -17.12 -18.57 -12.06
CA LEU A 170 -18.44 -18.25 -11.47
C LEU A 170 -19.21 -17.31 -12.39
N LYS A 171 -18.54 -16.28 -12.90
CA LYS A 171 -19.17 -15.31 -13.82
C LYS A 171 -19.52 -15.95 -15.14
N ASP A 172 -18.63 -16.79 -15.67
CA ASP A 172 -18.83 -17.46 -16.97
C ASP A 172 -19.96 -18.50 -16.92
N LYS A 173 -19.99 -19.33 -15.85
CA LYS A 173 -20.97 -20.43 -15.73
C LYS A 173 -22.28 -20.02 -15.05
N TYR A 174 -22.26 -19.03 -14.19
CA TYR A 174 -23.39 -18.63 -13.35
C TYR A 174 -23.51 -17.09 -13.25
N PRO A 175 -23.73 -16.39 -14.40
CA PRO A 175 -23.74 -14.92 -14.44
C PRO A 175 -24.76 -14.29 -13.49
N ASP A 176 -25.94 -14.92 -13.34
CA ASP A 176 -26.98 -14.42 -12.41
C ASP A 176 -26.53 -14.47 -10.95
N ARG A 177 -25.79 -15.52 -10.56
CA ARG A 177 -25.24 -15.64 -9.19
C ARG A 177 -24.14 -14.61 -8.96
N TYR A 178 -23.29 -14.39 -9.97
CA TYR A 178 -22.28 -13.35 -9.92
C TYR A 178 -22.93 -11.96 -9.75
N GLN A 179 -23.93 -11.66 -10.56
CA GLN A 179 -24.63 -10.36 -10.49
C GLN A 179 -25.31 -10.19 -9.13
N LYS A 180 -26.03 -11.22 -8.66
CA LYS A 180 -26.67 -11.20 -7.33
C LYS A 180 -25.66 -10.92 -6.21
N LEU A 181 -24.48 -11.55 -6.27
CA LEU A 181 -23.42 -11.34 -5.28
C LEU A 181 -22.90 -9.89 -5.33
N ALA A 182 -22.62 -9.36 -6.52
CA ALA A 182 -22.14 -7.99 -6.70
C ALA A 182 -23.17 -6.95 -6.20
N ASP A 183 -24.45 -7.14 -6.54
CA ASP A 183 -25.54 -6.24 -6.12
C ASP A 183 -25.77 -6.30 -4.61
N THR A 184 -25.72 -7.52 -4.03
CA THR A 184 -25.89 -7.69 -2.58
C THR A 184 -24.73 -7.06 -1.82
N TYR A 185 -23.49 -7.22 -2.32
CA TYR A 185 -22.33 -6.56 -1.74
C TYR A 185 -22.46 -5.04 -1.79
N LYS A 186 -22.89 -4.49 -2.93
CA LYS A 186 -23.12 -3.05 -3.08
C LYS A 186 -24.17 -2.54 -2.09
N LYS A 187 -25.32 -3.22 -1.99
CA LYS A 187 -26.39 -2.87 -1.03
C LYS A 187 -25.88 -2.91 0.42
N ALA A 188 -25.09 -3.93 0.78
CA ALA A 188 -24.51 -4.02 2.11
C ALA A 188 -23.54 -2.86 2.38
N TYR A 189 -22.70 -2.53 1.40
CA TYR A 189 -21.78 -1.39 1.52
C TYR A 189 -22.53 -0.07 1.69
N GLU A 190 -23.62 0.15 0.94
CA GLU A 190 -24.42 1.38 0.95
C GLU A 190 -25.40 1.45 2.12
N SER A 191 -25.53 0.38 2.92
CA SER A 191 -26.48 0.36 4.04
C SER A 191 -26.16 1.45 5.08
N PRO A 192 -27.17 2.12 5.66
CA PRO A 192 -26.98 3.13 6.69
C PRO A 192 -26.16 2.63 7.89
N GLU A 193 -26.38 1.38 8.27
CA GLU A 193 -25.68 0.71 9.37
C GLU A 193 -24.17 0.60 9.10
N TYR A 194 -23.78 0.12 7.92
CA TYR A 194 -22.37 0.00 7.55
C TYR A 194 -21.71 1.38 7.36
N GLN A 195 -22.43 2.36 6.79
CA GLN A 195 -21.92 3.73 6.67
C GLN A 195 -21.70 4.39 8.04
N ALA A 196 -22.58 4.14 9.02
CA ALA A 196 -22.40 4.61 10.39
C ALA A 196 -21.20 3.95 11.06
N PHE A 197 -21.06 2.62 10.91
CA PHE A 197 -19.90 1.85 11.40
C PHE A 197 -18.58 2.40 10.86
N ARG A 198 -18.48 2.63 9.54
CA ARG A 198 -17.26 3.18 8.91
C ARG A 198 -16.86 4.51 9.52
N LYS A 199 -17.82 5.44 9.73
CA LYS A 199 -17.56 6.73 10.37
C LYS A 199 -17.11 6.58 11.81
N GLN A 200 -17.78 5.72 12.56
CA GLN A 200 -17.45 5.47 13.97
C GLN A 200 -16.04 4.90 14.14
N THR A 201 -15.59 4.04 13.23
CA THR A 201 -14.29 3.37 13.29
C THR A 201 -13.18 4.12 12.54
N GLY A 202 -13.50 5.22 11.83
CA GLY A 202 -12.55 5.94 10.98
C GLY A 202 -12.20 5.19 9.68
N GLU A 203 -12.87 4.08 9.38
CA GLU A 203 -12.64 3.31 8.14
C GLU A 203 -13.09 4.06 6.88
N ASP A 204 -13.91 5.08 6.98
CA ASP A 204 -14.33 5.93 5.87
C ASP A 204 -13.18 6.68 5.21
N THR A 205 -12.04 6.83 5.91
CA THR A 205 -10.81 7.43 5.38
C THR A 205 -10.03 6.51 4.44
N VAL A 206 -10.23 5.20 4.52
CA VAL A 206 -9.46 4.19 3.75
C VAL A 206 -10.34 3.21 2.97
N SER A 207 -11.65 3.17 3.23
CA SER A 207 -12.57 2.24 2.57
C SER A 207 -13.45 2.91 1.53
N GLY A 208 -13.75 2.19 0.44
CA GLY A 208 -14.54 2.68 -0.68
C GLY A 208 -15.32 1.60 -1.42
N TYR A 209 -16.27 2.04 -2.24
CA TYR A 209 -16.90 1.19 -3.23
C TYR A 209 -16.50 1.67 -4.63
N TYR A 210 -15.70 0.86 -5.30
CA TYR A 210 -15.20 1.16 -6.65
C TYR A 210 -15.94 0.39 -7.74
N GLY A 211 -16.64 -0.68 -7.35
CA GLY A 211 -17.34 -1.60 -8.24
C GLY A 211 -16.42 -2.50 -9.07
N PRO A 212 -16.98 -3.52 -9.75
CA PRO A 212 -16.19 -4.57 -10.39
C PRO A 212 -15.22 -4.07 -11.45
N ALA A 213 -15.68 -3.24 -12.40
CA ALA A 213 -14.86 -2.81 -13.54
C ALA A 213 -13.64 -1.99 -13.09
N ARG A 214 -13.83 -1.03 -12.20
CA ARG A 214 -12.73 -0.21 -11.67
C ARG A 214 -11.79 -1.03 -10.78
N SER A 215 -12.34 -1.88 -9.93
CA SER A 215 -11.55 -2.75 -9.04
C SER A 215 -10.69 -3.73 -9.81
N GLN A 216 -11.22 -4.32 -10.89
CA GLN A 216 -10.46 -5.21 -11.77
C GLN A 216 -9.29 -4.45 -12.43
N LYS A 217 -9.54 -3.26 -12.96
CA LYS A 217 -8.48 -2.43 -13.55
C LYS A 217 -7.38 -2.09 -12.54
N MET A 218 -7.75 -1.72 -11.31
CA MET A 218 -6.80 -1.45 -10.24
C MET A 218 -6.00 -2.70 -9.85
N ASN A 219 -6.66 -3.87 -9.81
CA ASN A 219 -5.99 -5.14 -9.53
C ASN A 219 -4.93 -5.48 -10.57
N LEU A 220 -5.25 -5.32 -11.86
CA LEU A 220 -4.32 -5.57 -12.95
C LEU A 220 -3.14 -4.60 -12.94
N ALA A 221 -3.38 -3.30 -12.72
CA ALA A 221 -2.31 -2.29 -12.66
C ALA A 221 -1.28 -2.58 -11.57
N ILE A 222 -1.72 -3.02 -10.39
CA ILE A 222 -0.81 -3.43 -9.31
C ILE A 222 -0.06 -4.71 -9.67
N HIS A 223 -0.73 -5.66 -10.33
CA HIS A 223 -0.06 -6.88 -10.80
C HIS A 223 1.04 -6.57 -11.82
N GLU A 224 0.79 -5.67 -12.76
CA GLU A 224 1.79 -5.21 -13.74
C GLU A 224 3.01 -4.57 -13.05
N LEU A 225 2.80 -3.73 -12.03
CA LEU A 225 3.89 -3.18 -11.23
C LEU A 225 4.70 -4.27 -10.51
N MET A 226 4.04 -5.29 -9.95
CA MET A 226 4.73 -6.42 -9.33
C MET A 226 5.57 -7.21 -10.34
N VAL A 227 5.07 -7.41 -11.56
CA VAL A 227 5.82 -8.06 -12.65
C VAL A 227 7.03 -7.21 -13.05
N LEU A 228 6.84 -5.90 -13.22
CA LEU A 228 7.91 -4.96 -13.60
C LEU A 228 9.06 -4.95 -12.58
N TYR A 229 8.74 -4.97 -11.28
CA TYR A 229 9.72 -4.89 -10.20
C TYR A 229 10.09 -6.25 -9.59
N LYS A 230 9.67 -7.38 -10.22
CA LYS A 230 9.84 -8.73 -9.66
C LYS A 230 11.26 -9.05 -9.20
N ASP A 231 12.27 -8.64 -9.96
CA ASP A 231 13.67 -8.97 -9.65
C ASP A 231 14.23 -8.16 -8.47
N LYS A 232 13.68 -6.97 -8.21
CA LYS A 232 13.99 -6.14 -7.04
C LYS A 232 13.22 -6.58 -5.78
N LEU A 233 12.11 -7.30 -5.96
CA LEU A 233 11.26 -7.80 -4.87
C LEU A 233 11.65 -9.21 -4.41
N LYS A 234 12.54 -9.89 -5.09
CA LYS A 234 13.10 -11.18 -4.65
C LYS A 234 14.04 -10.97 -3.44
N ARG A 235 14.07 -11.98 -2.56
CA ARG A 235 15.04 -12.06 -1.44
C ARG A 235 16.42 -12.37 -1.94
#